data_f260b57d7ed51cc2279eaec08eadb1a5
#
_entry.id   f260b57d7ed51cc2279eaec08eadb1a5
#
_cell.length_a   1.000
_cell.length_b   1.000
_cell.length_c   1.000
_cell.angle_alpha   90.00
_cell.angle_beta   90.00
_cell.angle_gamma   90.00
#
_symmetry.space_group_name_H-M   'P 1'
#
loop_
_entity.id
_entity.type
_entity.pdbx_description
1 polymer ?
#
loop_
_entity_poly.entity_id
_entity_poly.type
_entity_poly.pdbx_seq_one_letter_code
_entity_poly.pdbx_strand_id
1 'polypeptide(L)'
;RRPMALILPSLYSELEGDALGNIVKELSKVNYLNEIVIGLDRADEKQYRHALKFFKELNQPHRVLWNDGPRMQAIDAQLKDLDLAPKERGKGSNVWYCMGYLLASGKSESIALHDCDIVTYHREMLARLIYPVAHPQFNYEFCKGYYSRVADGKINGRVCRLLVTPLIRALKKTIGHSDYLDYMDSFRYALAGEFSFRRDVLNDLRIPSDWGLEVGMLSEVYRNYANNRLCQVDIADTYDHKHQVLSLD
;
A
#
# COMPACT_ATOMS: atom_id res chain seq x y z
N ARG A 1 -21.53 -3.30 -6.42
CA ARG A 1 -20.11 -3.29 -6.00
C ARG A 1 -20.03 -3.16 -4.49
N ARG A 2 -18.98 -3.71 -3.86
CA ARG A 2 -18.70 -3.49 -2.44
C ARG A 2 -18.25 -2.05 -2.22
N PRO A 3 -18.56 -1.42 -1.07
CA PRO A 3 -18.01 -0.11 -0.71
C PRO A 3 -16.48 -0.15 -0.69
N MET A 4 -15.84 0.91 -1.23
CA MET A 4 -14.39 0.93 -1.48
C MET A 4 -13.68 2.04 -0.73
N ALA A 5 -12.51 1.73 -0.18
CA ALA A 5 -11.58 2.71 0.38
C ALA A 5 -10.20 2.66 -0.30
N LEU A 6 -9.48 3.76 -0.22
CA LEU A 6 -8.09 3.88 -0.62
C LEU A 6 -7.24 4.32 0.57
N ILE A 7 -6.11 3.64 0.80
CA ILE A 7 -5.04 4.06 1.71
C ILE A 7 -3.93 4.74 0.90
N LEU A 8 -3.50 5.90 1.37
CA LEU A 8 -2.36 6.66 0.85
C LEU A 8 -1.36 6.91 1.99
N PRO A 9 -0.35 6.05 2.20
CA PRO A 9 0.71 6.33 3.16
C PRO A 9 1.63 7.41 2.58
N SER A 10 1.73 8.55 3.26
CA SER A 10 2.47 9.72 2.78
C SER A 10 3.46 10.25 3.81
N LEU A 11 4.65 10.59 3.36
CA LEU A 11 5.53 11.51 4.07
C LEU A 11 5.12 12.94 3.74
N TYR A 12 5.33 13.88 4.67
CA TYR A 12 5.06 15.28 4.36
C TYR A 12 5.86 15.80 3.15
N SER A 13 7.11 15.35 2.98
CA SER A 13 7.96 15.73 1.85
C SER A 13 7.39 15.37 0.47
N GLU A 14 6.43 14.47 0.40
CA GLU A 14 5.77 14.10 -0.87
C GLU A 14 4.78 15.16 -1.33
N LEU A 15 4.21 15.95 -0.39
CA LEU A 15 3.34 17.07 -0.72
C LEU A 15 4.09 18.21 -1.43
N GLU A 16 5.42 18.24 -1.33
CA GLU A 16 6.28 19.22 -1.99
C GLU A 16 6.66 18.80 -3.41
N GLY A 17 6.31 17.57 -3.81
CA GLY A 17 6.60 17.00 -5.13
C GLY A 17 5.39 16.97 -6.05
N ASP A 18 5.65 16.86 -7.36
CA ASP A 18 4.60 16.86 -8.39
C ASP A 18 3.78 15.56 -8.41
N ALA A 19 4.36 14.44 -7.98
CA ALA A 19 3.71 13.13 -8.03
C ALA A 19 2.40 13.10 -7.22
N LEU A 20 2.43 13.50 -5.95
CA LEU A 20 1.25 13.49 -5.10
C LEU A 20 0.18 14.48 -5.58
N GLY A 21 0.58 15.65 -6.12
CA GLY A 21 -0.35 16.60 -6.75
C GLY A 21 -1.10 15.98 -7.93
N ASN A 22 -0.40 15.23 -8.79
CA ASN A 22 -1.02 14.49 -9.88
C ASN A 22 -1.95 13.38 -9.38
N ILE A 23 -1.55 12.63 -8.35
CA ILE A 23 -2.37 11.59 -7.70
C ILE A 23 -3.69 12.18 -7.21
N VAL A 24 -3.64 13.27 -6.46
CA VAL A 24 -4.85 13.96 -5.93
C VAL A 24 -5.75 14.43 -7.06
N LYS A 25 -5.19 15.03 -8.12
CA LYS A 25 -5.93 15.48 -9.31
C LYS A 25 -6.60 14.32 -10.05
N GLU A 26 -5.95 13.17 -10.18
CA GLU A 26 -6.56 11.99 -10.80
C GLU A 26 -7.62 11.35 -9.89
N LEU A 27 -7.38 11.27 -8.59
CA LEU A 27 -8.34 10.77 -7.62
C LEU A 27 -9.58 11.66 -7.49
N SER A 28 -9.46 12.98 -7.60
CA SER A 28 -10.62 13.87 -7.55
C SER A 28 -11.68 13.57 -8.62
N LYS A 29 -11.30 12.93 -9.72
CA LYS A 29 -12.20 12.48 -10.80
C LYS A 29 -12.87 11.12 -10.54
N VAL A 30 -12.48 10.42 -9.46
CA VAL A 30 -13.00 9.10 -9.12
C VAL A 30 -14.28 9.27 -8.30
N ASN A 31 -15.38 8.62 -8.70
CA ASN A 31 -16.69 8.76 -8.06
C ASN A 31 -17.20 7.50 -7.36
N TYR A 32 -16.36 6.47 -7.23
CA TYR A 32 -16.76 5.17 -6.67
C TYR A 32 -16.16 4.89 -5.29
N LEU A 33 -15.24 5.71 -4.78
CA LEU A 33 -14.66 5.57 -3.45
C LEU A 33 -15.62 6.10 -2.37
N ASN A 34 -15.76 5.34 -1.31
CA ASN A 34 -16.52 5.73 -0.11
C ASN A 34 -15.69 6.57 0.84
N GLU A 35 -14.38 6.29 0.90
CA GLU A 35 -13.44 7.06 1.71
C GLU A 35 -12.00 6.91 1.23
N ILE A 36 -11.19 7.94 1.52
CA ILE A 36 -9.74 7.93 1.33
C ILE A 36 -9.10 8.18 2.69
N VAL A 37 -8.16 7.33 3.09
CA VAL A 37 -7.40 7.49 4.33
C VAL A 37 -5.95 7.80 4.00
N ILE A 38 -5.50 8.97 4.39
CA ILE A 38 -4.12 9.43 4.20
C ILE A 38 -3.40 9.30 5.53
N GLY A 39 -2.41 8.43 5.61
CA GLY A 39 -1.51 8.36 6.76
C GLY A 39 -0.37 9.34 6.57
N LEU A 40 -0.30 10.39 7.39
CA LEU A 40 0.71 11.44 7.26
C LEU A 40 1.80 11.26 8.33
N ASP A 41 3.03 11.00 7.87
CA ASP A 41 4.22 10.88 8.69
C ASP A 41 5.20 12.05 8.49
N ARG A 42 6.04 12.26 9.50
CA ARG A 42 7.09 13.28 9.53
C ARG A 42 6.57 14.69 9.27
N ALA A 43 5.48 15.04 9.96
CA ALA A 43 4.85 16.33 9.85
C ALA A 43 4.72 17.01 11.22
N ASP A 44 5.12 18.26 11.31
CA ASP A 44 4.78 19.15 12.42
C ASP A 44 3.32 19.67 12.28
N GLU A 45 2.86 20.44 13.24
CA GLU A 45 1.48 20.97 13.24
C GLU A 45 1.22 21.91 12.05
N LYS A 46 2.18 22.75 11.67
CA LYS A 46 2.06 23.65 10.52
C LYS A 46 1.95 22.85 9.22
N GLN A 47 2.77 21.83 9.09
CA GLN A 47 2.80 20.91 7.98
C GLN A 47 1.50 20.09 7.89
N TYR A 48 0.98 19.61 9.01
CA TYR A 48 -0.33 18.96 9.05
C TYR A 48 -1.47 19.88 8.61
N ARG A 49 -1.47 21.15 9.07
CA ARG A 49 -2.46 22.15 8.61
C ARG A 49 -2.34 22.44 7.11
N HIS A 50 -1.12 22.40 6.57
CA HIS A 50 -0.91 22.49 5.12
C HIS A 50 -1.46 21.26 4.41
N ALA A 51 -1.17 20.05 4.88
CA ALA A 51 -1.68 18.81 4.32
C ALA A 51 -3.23 18.77 4.29
N LEU A 52 -3.90 19.24 5.35
CA LEU A 52 -5.36 19.37 5.36
C LEU A 52 -5.89 20.28 4.24
N LYS A 53 -5.17 21.35 3.89
CA LYS A 53 -5.56 22.23 2.78
C LYS A 53 -5.29 21.57 1.43
N PHE A 54 -4.15 20.90 1.30
CA PHE A 54 -3.74 20.20 0.09
C PHE A 54 -4.77 19.11 -0.30
N PHE A 55 -5.17 18.25 0.63
CA PHE A 55 -6.11 17.17 0.35
C PHE A 55 -7.57 17.63 0.21
N LYS A 56 -7.91 18.90 0.44
CA LYS A 56 -9.24 19.44 0.15
C LYS A 56 -9.63 19.38 -1.34
N GLU A 57 -8.66 19.20 -2.23
CA GLU A 57 -8.93 18.99 -3.66
C GLU A 57 -9.60 17.63 -3.95
N LEU A 58 -9.55 16.68 -3.00
CA LEU A 58 -10.28 15.44 -3.10
C LEU A 58 -11.78 15.67 -2.90
N ASN A 59 -12.59 15.23 -3.87
CA ASN A 59 -14.04 15.33 -3.80
C ASN A 59 -14.70 14.26 -2.91
N GLN A 60 -13.97 13.18 -2.61
CA GLN A 60 -14.45 12.08 -1.80
C GLN A 60 -14.31 12.39 -0.31
N PRO A 61 -15.13 11.76 0.56
CA PRO A 61 -14.86 11.74 1.98
C PRO A 61 -13.43 11.25 2.23
N HIS A 62 -12.65 12.05 2.95
CA HIS A 62 -11.26 11.69 3.24
C HIS A 62 -10.86 12.02 4.67
N ARG A 63 -9.84 11.36 5.16
CA ARG A 63 -9.28 11.56 6.49
C ARG A 63 -7.77 11.58 6.42
N VAL A 64 -7.15 12.62 6.97
CA VAL A 64 -5.70 12.68 7.20
C VAL A 64 -5.43 12.25 8.63
N LEU A 65 -4.76 11.11 8.80
CA LEU A 65 -4.26 10.62 10.07
C LEU A 65 -2.87 11.20 10.29
N TRP A 66 -2.75 12.13 11.19
CA TRP A 66 -1.46 12.74 11.53
C TRP A 66 -0.76 11.89 12.59
N ASN A 67 0.12 10.99 12.16
CA ASN A 67 0.77 10.00 13.04
C ASN A 67 1.70 10.63 14.09
N ASP A 68 2.25 11.82 13.82
CA ASP A 68 3.06 12.59 14.78
C ASP A 68 2.19 13.49 15.69
N GLY A 69 0.89 13.53 15.44
CA GLY A 69 -0.02 14.41 16.16
C GLY A 69 -0.46 13.87 17.53
N PRO A 70 -0.93 14.75 18.43
CA PRO A 70 -1.20 14.38 19.81
C PRO A 70 -2.26 13.28 19.98
N ARG A 71 -3.25 13.20 19.09
CA ARG A 71 -4.28 12.15 19.16
C ARG A 71 -3.72 10.77 18.82
N MET A 72 -2.90 10.68 17.76
CA MET A 72 -2.28 9.42 17.37
C MET A 72 -1.20 8.99 18.36
N GLN A 73 -0.46 9.95 18.92
CA GLN A 73 0.50 9.69 19.99
C GLN A 73 -0.18 9.15 21.27
N ALA A 74 -1.36 9.65 21.61
CA ALA A 74 -2.13 9.14 22.75
C ALA A 74 -2.62 7.70 22.51
N ILE A 75 -3.04 7.37 21.29
CA ILE A 75 -3.41 5.99 20.92
C ILE A 75 -2.18 5.08 20.95
N ASP A 76 -1.06 5.53 20.38
CA ASP A 76 0.21 4.80 20.38
C ASP A 76 0.70 4.50 21.82
N ALA A 77 0.58 5.46 22.74
CA ALA A 77 0.92 5.26 24.13
C ALA A 77 0.04 4.18 24.81
N GLN A 78 -1.27 4.21 24.59
CA GLN A 78 -2.18 3.18 25.10
C GLN A 78 -1.86 1.80 24.54
N LEU A 79 -1.52 1.72 23.24
CA LEU A 79 -1.13 0.46 22.59
C LEU A 79 0.21 -0.05 23.12
N LYS A 80 1.17 0.83 23.44
CA LYS A 80 2.45 0.46 24.07
C LYS A 80 2.25 -0.13 25.45
N ASP A 81 1.37 0.43 26.25
CA ASP A 81 1.03 -0.11 27.58
C ASP A 81 0.44 -1.54 27.50
N LEU A 82 -0.14 -1.89 26.36
CA LEU A 82 -0.70 -3.22 26.07
C LEU A 82 0.24 -4.14 25.27
N ASP A 83 1.47 -3.69 24.96
CA ASP A 83 2.43 -4.38 24.04
C ASP A 83 1.85 -4.66 22.65
N LEU A 84 0.97 -3.78 22.16
CA LEU A 84 0.30 -3.90 20.86
C LEU A 84 0.76 -2.85 19.84
N ALA A 85 1.53 -1.85 20.25
CA ALA A 85 2.00 -0.79 19.35
C ALA A 85 3.02 -1.32 18.35
N PRO A 86 3.05 -0.75 17.11
CA PRO A 86 4.14 -0.98 16.19
C PRO A 86 5.50 -0.65 16.85
N LYS A 87 6.47 -1.57 16.73
CA LYS A 87 7.79 -1.42 17.39
C LYS A 87 8.66 -0.37 16.71
N GLU A 88 8.51 -0.22 15.41
CA GLU A 88 9.30 0.70 14.58
C GLU A 88 8.39 1.63 13.80
N ARG A 89 8.91 2.82 13.47
CA ARG A 89 8.23 3.76 12.58
C ARG A 89 8.70 3.56 11.15
N GLY A 90 7.75 3.40 10.25
CA GLY A 90 8.01 3.23 8.83
C GLY A 90 6.70 3.13 8.05
N LYS A 91 6.79 2.78 6.77
CA LYS A 91 5.62 2.62 5.91
C LYS A 91 4.62 1.60 6.50
N GLY A 92 5.13 0.49 7.05
CA GLY A 92 4.28 -0.53 7.66
C GLY A 92 3.46 -0.01 8.83
N SER A 93 4.06 0.74 9.77
CA SER A 93 3.32 1.34 10.90
C SER A 93 2.29 2.37 10.44
N ASN A 94 2.61 3.19 9.44
CA ASN A 94 1.67 4.13 8.84
C ASN A 94 0.45 3.40 8.28
N VAL A 95 0.68 2.39 7.45
CA VAL A 95 -0.38 1.56 6.86
C VAL A 95 -1.21 0.85 7.93
N TRP A 96 -0.56 0.35 8.98
CA TRP A 96 -1.23 -0.32 10.10
C TRP A 96 -2.25 0.59 10.80
N TYR A 97 -1.89 1.85 11.07
CA TYR A 97 -2.83 2.82 11.64
C TYR A 97 -3.98 3.16 10.68
N CYS A 98 -3.70 3.28 9.39
CA CYS A 98 -4.74 3.47 8.37
C CYS A 98 -5.72 2.29 8.33
N MET A 99 -5.21 1.06 8.39
CA MET A 99 -6.00 -0.16 8.44
C MET A 99 -6.87 -0.21 9.70
N GLY A 100 -6.31 0.13 10.86
CA GLY A 100 -7.04 0.23 12.13
C GLY A 100 -8.19 1.24 12.07
N TYR A 101 -7.96 2.40 11.46
CA TYR A 101 -9.01 3.39 11.22
C TYR A 101 -10.12 2.83 10.32
N LEU A 102 -9.78 2.14 9.23
CA LEU A 102 -10.76 1.56 8.31
C LEU A 102 -11.59 0.45 8.96
N LEU A 103 -10.96 -0.38 9.81
CA LEU A 103 -11.68 -1.36 10.63
C LEU A 103 -12.69 -0.67 11.55
N ALA A 104 -12.26 0.35 12.26
CA ALA A 104 -13.11 1.09 13.21
C ALA A 104 -14.23 1.87 12.50
N SER A 105 -13.98 2.41 11.31
CA SER A 105 -14.99 3.17 10.54
C SER A 105 -16.10 2.26 10.01
N GLY A 106 -15.77 1.04 9.63
CA GLY A 106 -16.71 0.05 9.10
C GLY A 106 -17.37 0.43 7.76
N LYS A 107 -16.94 1.53 7.11
CA LYS A 107 -17.62 2.11 5.95
C LYS A 107 -17.29 1.43 4.63
N SER A 108 -16.19 0.70 4.56
CA SER A 108 -15.68 0.11 3.33
C SER A 108 -15.45 -1.38 3.49
N GLU A 109 -15.72 -2.16 2.44
CA GLU A 109 -15.55 -3.61 2.39
C GLU A 109 -14.37 -4.04 1.54
N SER A 110 -13.92 -3.17 0.62
CA SER A 110 -12.77 -3.38 -0.24
C SER A 110 -11.81 -2.22 -0.09
N ILE A 111 -10.55 -2.53 0.08
CA ILE A 111 -9.51 -1.54 0.40
C ILE A 111 -8.39 -1.70 -0.61
N ALA A 112 -7.92 -0.60 -1.18
CA ALA A 112 -6.70 -0.54 -1.98
C ALA A 112 -5.64 0.30 -1.28
N LEU A 113 -4.38 0.02 -1.56
CA LEU A 113 -3.24 0.81 -1.15
C LEU A 113 -2.44 1.23 -2.39
N HIS A 114 -2.11 2.51 -2.48
CA HIS A 114 -1.19 3.07 -3.48
C HIS A 114 -0.12 3.90 -2.81
N ASP A 115 1.09 3.85 -3.35
CA ASP A 115 2.17 4.73 -2.94
C ASP A 115 1.93 6.17 -3.42
N CYS A 116 2.47 7.14 -2.68
CA CYS A 116 2.27 8.57 -2.93
C CYS A 116 3.32 9.19 -3.86
N ASP A 117 4.31 8.42 -4.31
CA ASP A 117 5.44 8.87 -5.14
C ASP A 117 5.36 8.44 -6.61
N ILE A 118 4.22 7.91 -7.05
CA ILE A 118 3.98 7.44 -8.42
C ILE A 118 3.85 8.63 -9.36
N VAL A 119 4.87 8.87 -10.17
CA VAL A 119 4.91 10.01 -11.12
C VAL A 119 3.92 9.82 -12.27
N THR A 120 3.80 8.60 -12.77
CA THR A 120 2.92 8.24 -13.90
C THR A 120 1.51 7.82 -13.45
N TYR A 121 1.07 8.26 -12.25
CA TYR A 121 -0.22 7.86 -11.71
C TYR A 121 -1.38 8.26 -12.62
N HIS A 122 -2.27 7.30 -12.85
CA HIS A 122 -3.54 7.49 -13.53
C HIS A 122 -4.65 6.75 -12.78
N ARG A 123 -5.85 7.32 -12.70
CA ARG A 123 -6.98 6.75 -11.93
C ARG A 123 -7.38 5.34 -12.34
N GLU A 124 -7.06 4.91 -13.56
CA GLU A 124 -7.31 3.53 -14.01
C GLU A 124 -6.48 2.51 -13.26
N MET A 125 -5.30 2.89 -12.74
CA MET A 125 -4.47 2.01 -11.91
C MET A 125 -5.27 1.55 -10.69
N LEU A 126 -5.96 2.48 -10.01
CA LEU A 126 -6.84 2.16 -8.89
C LEU A 126 -8.02 1.29 -9.32
N ALA A 127 -8.67 1.63 -10.43
CA ALA A 127 -9.80 0.85 -10.93
C ALA A 127 -9.42 -0.60 -11.22
N ARG A 128 -8.29 -0.82 -11.92
CA ARG A 128 -7.75 -2.15 -12.21
C ARG A 128 -7.43 -2.92 -10.92
N LEU A 129 -6.76 -2.26 -9.97
CA LEU A 129 -6.31 -2.89 -8.73
C LEU A 129 -7.46 -3.31 -7.82
N ILE A 130 -8.46 -2.45 -7.63
CA ILE A 130 -9.53 -2.71 -6.67
C ILE A 130 -10.66 -3.58 -7.23
N TYR A 131 -10.80 -3.64 -8.54
CA TYR A 131 -11.90 -4.35 -9.21
C TYR A 131 -12.04 -5.81 -8.79
N PRO A 132 -10.96 -6.62 -8.72
CA PRO A 132 -11.08 -8.04 -8.37
C PRO A 132 -11.69 -8.28 -6.98
N VAL A 133 -11.36 -7.44 -5.99
CA VAL A 133 -11.85 -7.57 -4.61
C VAL A 133 -13.18 -6.84 -4.38
N ALA A 134 -13.49 -5.83 -5.21
CA ALA A 134 -14.71 -5.03 -5.08
C ALA A 134 -15.91 -5.62 -5.85
N HIS A 135 -15.68 -6.42 -6.87
CA HIS A 135 -16.75 -6.99 -7.67
C HIS A 135 -17.45 -8.14 -6.91
N PRO A 136 -18.78 -8.09 -6.70
CA PRO A 136 -19.48 -9.02 -5.82
C PRO A 136 -19.47 -10.47 -6.30
N GLN A 137 -19.35 -10.70 -7.62
CA GLN A 137 -19.30 -12.04 -8.20
C GLN A 137 -17.91 -12.68 -8.12
N PHE A 138 -16.86 -11.89 -7.86
CA PHE A 138 -15.50 -12.41 -7.69
C PHE A 138 -15.27 -12.78 -6.23
N ASN A 139 -14.60 -13.90 -6.06
CA ASN A 139 -14.34 -14.47 -4.75
C ASN A 139 -12.89 -14.24 -4.30
N TYR A 140 -12.25 -13.18 -4.81
CA TYR A 140 -10.91 -12.80 -4.40
C TYR A 140 -10.94 -12.02 -3.09
N GLU A 141 -10.00 -12.34 -2.22
CA GLU A 141 -9.78 -11.68 -0.94
C GLU A 141 -8.60 -10.73 -0.97
N PHE A 142 -7.62 -11.04 -1.83
CA PHE A 142 -6.43 -10.24 -2.03
C PHE A 142 -6.08 -10.16 -3.51
N CYS A 143 -5.64 -8.98 -3.95
CA CYS A 143 -5.15 -8.73 -5.29
C CYS A 143 -3.83 -7.95 -5.22
N LYS A 144 -2.78 -8.47 -5.84
CA LYS A 144 -1.48 -7.83 -5.97
C LYS A 144 -1.36 -7.10 -7.30
N GLY A 145 -1.05 -5.82 -7.28
CA GLY A 145 -0.69 -5.09 -8.48
C GLY A 145 0.69 -5.50 -8.99
N TYR A 146 0.85 -5.50 -10.30
CA TYR A 146 2.16 -5.54 -10.95
C TYR A 146 2.17 -4.61 -12.16
N TYR A 147 3.36 -4.27 -12.63
CA TYR A 147 3.57 -3.33 -13.73
C TYR A 147 4.98 -3.47 -14.28
N SER A 148 5.17 -3.04 -15.51
CA SER A 148 6.49 -2.95 -16.13
C SER A 148 7.17 -1.66 -15.70
N ARG A 149 8.31 -1.78 -15.01
CA ARG A 149 9.14 -0.63 -14.60
C ARG A 149 10.12 -0.27 -15.71
N VAL A 150 9.58 0.23 -16.82
CA VAL A 150 10.38 0.74 -17.94
C VAL A 150 10.17 2.24 -18.01
N ALA A 151 11.25 3.00 -17.84
CA ALA A 151 11.28 4.45 -18.01
C ALA A 151 12.57 4.85 -18.71
N ASP A 152 12.51 5.82 -19.63
CA ASP A 152 13.65 6.35 -20.39
C ASP A 152 14.49 5.26 -21.07
N GLY A 153 13.84 4.23 -21.61
CA GLY A 153 14.54 3.10 -22.28
C GLY A 153 15.30 2.17 -21.32
N LYS A 154 15.12 2.32 -20.01
CA LYS A 154 15.78 1.51 -18.98
C LYS A 154 14.78 0.65 -18.22
N ILE A 155 15.21 -0.57 -17.88
CA ILE A 155 14.45 -1.49 -17.02
C ILE A 155 14.82 -1.20 -15.56
N ASN A 156 13.88 -0.65 -14.80
CA ASN A 156 13.98 -0.39 -13.37
C ASN A 156 13.57 -1.63 -12.55
N GLY A 157 13.41 -1.50 -11.22
CA GLY A 157 13.05 -2.62 -10.33
C GLY A 157 14.21 -3.57 -10.05
N ARG A 158 15.43 -3.04 -9.92
CA ARG A 158 16.67 -3.81 -9.73
C ARG A 158 16.60 -4.75 -8.52
N VAL A 159 16.02 -4.32 -7.40
CA VAL A 159 15.95 -5.14 -6.18
C VAL A 159 15.16 -6.42 -6.42
N CYS A 160 13.96 -6.32 -7.00
CA CYS A 160 13.17 -7.50 -7.31
C CYS A 160 13.88 -8.42 -8.31
N ARG A 161 14.39 -7.85 -9.42
CA ARG A 161 14.99 -8.58 -10.53
C ARG A 161 16.37 -9.17 -10.22
N LEU A 162 17.23 -8.44 -9.49
CA LEU A 162 18.64 -8.82 -9.27
C LEU A 162 18.88 -9.47 -7.90
N LEU A 163 17.96 -9.33 -6.95
CA LEU A 163 18.10 -9.91 -5.62
C LEU A 163 16.94 -10.86 -5.29
N VAL A 164 15.71 -10.37 -5.22
CA VAL A 164 14.58 -11.16 -4.66
C VAL A 164 14.28 -12.40 -5.50
N THR A 165 14.07 -12.22 -6.80
CA THR A 165 13.77 -13.37 -7.69
C THR A 165 14.93 -14.38 -7.78
N PRO A 166 16.20 -13.97 -7.98
CA PRO A 166 17.33 -14.90 -7.93
C PRO A 166 17.50 -15.58 -6.58
N LEU A 167 17.29 -14.87 -5.46
CA LEU A 167 17.38 -15.42 -4.12
C LEU A 167 16.34 -16.53 -3.88
N ILE A 168 15.07 -16.26 -4.22
CA ILE A 168 14.00 -17.27 -4.11
C ILE A 168 14.35 -18.52 -4.92
N ARG A 169 14.82 -18.34 -6.17
CA ARG A 169 15.20 -19.46 -7.04
C ARG A 169 16.44 -20.20 -6.54
N ALA A 170 17.40 -19.51 -5.96
CA ALA A 170 18.56 -20.14 -5.33
C ALA A 170 18.14 -20.96 -4.08
N LEU A 171 17.27 -20.40 -3.24
CA LEU A 171 16.73 -21.13 -2.09
C LEU A 171 15.97 -22.39 -2.51
N LYS A 172 15.11 -22.32 -3.53
CA LYS A 172 14.43 -23.52 -4.08
C LYS A 172 15.42 -24.61 -4.51
N LYS A 173 16.56 -24.23 -5.12
CA LYS A 173 17.59 -25.20 -5.49
C LYS A 173 18.34 -25.78 -4.30
N THR A 174 18.52 -25.01 -3.23
CA THR A 174 19.33 -25.39 -2.07
C THR A 174 18.54 -26.24 -1.06
N ILE A 175 17.30 -25.83 -0.75
CA ILE A 175 16.48 -26.49 0.27
C ILE A 175 15.44 -27.45 -0.33
N GLY A 176 15.33 -27.50 -1.65
CA GLY A 176 14.35 -28.32 -2.36
C GLY A 176 12.96 -27.67 -2.45
N HIS A 177 11.95 -28.52 -2.64
CA HIS A 177 10.57 -28.08 -2.80
C HIS A 177 10.03 -27.35 -1.56
N SER A 178 9.38 -26.20 -1.79
CA SER A 178 8.71 -25.42 -0.76
C SER A 178 7.54 -24.66 -1.39
N ASP A 179 6.32 -24.99 -0.95
CA ASP A 179 5.09 -24.33 -1.41
C ASP A 179 5.13 -22.82 -1.22
N TYR A 180 5.74 -22.36 -0.11
CA TYR A 180 5.92 -20.93 0.14
C TYR A 180 6.87 -20.26 -0.87
N LEU A 181 7.98 -20.90 -1.21
CA LEU A 181 8.90 -20.35 -2.21
C LEU A 181 8.29 -20.38 -3.62
N ASP A 182 7.50 -21.41 -3.95
CA ASP A 182 6.75 -21.47 -5.20
C ASP A 182 5.69 -20.37 -5.27
N TYR A 183 4.96 -20.13 -4.18
CA TYR A 183 4.03 -19.03 -4.05
C TYR A 183 4.73 -17.69 -4.26
N MET A 184 5.85 -17.43 -3.58
CA MET A 184 6.60 -16.16 -3.72
C MET A 184 7.18 -15.97 -5.12
N ASP A 185 7.65 -17.04 -5.78
CA ASP A 185 8.18 -16.99 -7.18
C ASP A 185 7.06 -16.79 -8.21
N SER A 186 5.79 -17.03 -7.85
CA SER A 186 4.64 -16.84 -8.73
C SER A 186 4.27 -15.37 -8.97
N PHE A 187 4.70 -14.45 -8.10
CA PHE A 187 4.39 -13.04 -8.23
C PHE A 187 5.27 -12.36 -9.28
N ARG A 188 4.64 -11.71 -10.25
CA ARG A 188 5.34 -10.95 -11.30
C ARG A 188 6.17 -9.80 -10.74
N TYR A 189 5.66 -9.16 -9.68
CA TYR A 189 6.38 -8.11 -8.95
C TYR A 189 6.02 -8.16 -7.45
N ALA A 190 6.71 -9.03 -6.71
CA ALA A 190 6.42 -9.27 -5.29
C ALA A 190 6.55 -8.01 -4.41
N LEU A 191 7.49 -7.11 -4.76
CA LEU A 191 7.76 -5.87 -4.02
C LEU A 191 6.91 -4.66 -4.49
N ALA A 192 5.88 -4.85 -5.34
CA ALA A 192 4.98 -3.75 -5.65
C ALA A 192 4.31 -3.22 -4.37
N GLY A 193 4.28 -1.90 -4.19
CA GLY A 193 3.57 -1.27 -3.06
C GLY A 193 2.06 -1.35 -3.20
N GLU A 194 1.56 -1.61 -4.41
CA GLU A 194 0.15 -1.57 -4.75
C GLU A 194 -0.51 -2.94 -4.55
N PHE A 195 -1.48 -2.98 -3.68
CA PHE A 195 -2.33 -4.16 -3.47
C PHE A 195 -3.72 -3.77 -2.99
N SER A 196 -4.67 -4.65 -3.15
CA SER A 196 -6.02 -4.48 -2.63
C SER A 196 -6.51 -5.75 -1.94
N PHE A 197 -7.43 -5.60 -1.01
CA PHE A 197 -7.95 -6.70 -0.21
C PHE A 197 -9.34 -6.40 0.33
N ARG A 198 -10.03 -7.44 0.75
CA ARG A 198 -11.30 -7.30 1.48
C ARG A 198 -11.02 -6.93 2.93
N ARG A 199 -11.88 -6.09 3.51
CA ARG A 199 -11.73 -5.64 4.90
C ARG A 199 -11.54 -6.78 5.90
N ASP A 200 -12.23 -7.90 5.68
CA ASP A 200 -12.17 -9.05 6.60
C ASP A 200 -10.75 -9.61 6.74
N VAL A 201 -9.91 -9.45 5.71
CA VAL A 201 -8.50 -9.82 5.71
C VAL A 201 -7.73 -9.12 6.83
N LEU A 202 -8.13 -7.89 7.22
CA LEU A 202 -7.48 -7.14 8.29
C LEU A 202 -7.52 -7.81 9.67
N ASN A 203 -8.48 -8.70 9.90
CA ASN A 203 -8.60 -9.40 11.18
C ASN A 203 -7.49 -10.45 11.39
N ASP A 204 -6.90 -10.92 10.29
CA ASP A 204 -5.94 -12.04 10.29
C ASP A 204 -4.50 -11.58 10.03
N LEU A 205 -4.30 -10.31 9.66
CA LEU A 205 -3.00 -9.81 9.22
C LEU A 205 -2.12 -9.35 10.39
N ARG A 206 -0.85 -9.78 10.34
CA ARG A 206 0.24 -9.28 11.19
C ARG A 206 1.32 -8.71 10.27
N ILE A 207 1.25 -7.42 10.00
CA ILE A 207 2.18 -6.76 9.08
C ILE A 207 3.40 -6.21 9.82
N PRO A 208 4.59 -6.27 9.20
CA PRO A 208 5.78 -5.60 9.72
C PRO A 208 5.55 -4.09 9.83
N SER A 209 6.09 -3.48 10.86
CA SER A 209 5.97 -2.03 11.10
C SER A 209 6.93 -1.18 10.27
N ASP A 210 7.93 -1.81 9.69
CA ASP A 210 9.03 -1.19 8.93
C ASP A 210 8.92 -1.37 7.40
N TRP A 211 10.06 -1.64 6.75
CA TRP A 211 10.21 -1.84 5.32
C TRP A 211 9.75 -3.22 4.80
N GLY A 212 9.39 -4.13 5.67
CA GLY A 212 8.96 -5.49 5.30
C GLY A 212 7.50 -5.62 4.88
N LEU A 213 6.75 -4.51 4.71
CA LEU A 213 5.31 -4.50 4.49
C LEU A 213 4.87 -5.40 3.34
N GLU A 214 5.47 -5.27 2.16
CA GLU A 214 5.05 -5.98 0.95
C GLU A 214 5.25 -7.49 1.07
N VAL A 215 6.42 -7.91 1.55
CA VAL A 215 6.73 -9.33 1.77
C VAL A 215 5.94 -9.90 2.94
N GLY A 216 5.82 -9.13 4.03
CA GLY A 216 5.04 -9.51 5.19
C GLY A 216 3.56 -9.71 4.85
N MET A 217 2.99 -8.80 4.06
CA MET A 217 1.61 -8.92 3.56
C MET A 217 1.42 -10.21 2.76
N LEU A 218 2.33 -10.50 1.81
CA LEU A 218 2.26 -11.74 1.03
C LEU A 218 2.40 -12.99 1.90
N SER A 219 3.27 -12.95 2.91
CA SER A 219 3.47 -14.06 3.85
C SER A 219 2.22 -14.34 4.69
N GLU A 220 1.56 -13.29 5.20
CA GLU A 220 0.33 -13.44 5.98
C GLU A 220 -0.84 -13.92 5.10
N VAL A 221 -0.93 -13.41 3.88
CA VAL A 221 -1.94 -13.86 2.91
C VAL A 221 -1.73 -15.34 2.55
N TYR A 222 -0.49 -15.79 2.33
CA TYR A 222 -0.16 -17.20 2.12
C TYR A 222 -0.59 -18.08 3.29
N ARG A 223 -0.37 -17.61 4.52
CA ARG A 223 -0.66 -18.34 5.74
C ARG A 223 -2.14 -18.53 5.99
N ASN A 224 -2.95 -17.51 5.66
CA ASN A 224 -4.34 -17.43 6.09
C ASN A 224 -5.35 -17.72 4.98
N TYR A 225 -4.95 -17.65 3.69
CA TYR A 225 -5.89 -17.73 2.57
C TYR A 225 -5.46 -18.75 1.52
N ALA A 226 -6.44 -19.43 0.93
CA ALA A 226 -6.20 -20.35 -0.17
C ALA A 226 -5.77 -19.62 -1.45
N ASN A 227 -4.86 -20.21 -2.23
CA ASN A 227 -4.31 -19.59 -3.43
C ASN A 227 -5.35 -19.19 -4.48
N ASN A 228 -6.49 -19.87 -4.56
CA ASN A 228 -7.59 -19.53 -5.47
C ASN A 228 -8.39 -18.30 -5.02
N ARG A 229 -8.10 -17.76 -3.83
CA ARG A 229 -8.67 -16.51 -3.31
C ARG A 229 -7.79 -15.28 -3.60
N LEU A 230 -6.69 -15.49 -4.29
CA LEU A 230 -5.67 -14.49 -4.59
C LEU A 230 -5.58 -14.27 -6.08
N CYS A 231 -5.28 -13.05 -6.50
CA CYS A 231 -4.99 -12.74 -7.90
C CYS A 231 -3.90 -11.68 -8.04
N GLN A 232 -3.43 -11.54 -9.26
CA GLN A 232 -2.51 -10.48 -9.66
C GLN A 232 -3.12 -9.73 -10.85
N VAL A 233 -2.92 -8.42 -10.92
CA VAL A 233 -3.44 -7.60 -12.00
C VAL A 233 -2.37 -6.64 -12.53
N ASP A 234 -2.30 -6.50 -13.84
CA ASP A 234 -1.50 -5.46 -14.49
C ASP A 234 -2.20 -4.12 -14.33
N ILE A 235 -1.60 -3.23 -13.54
CA ILE A 235 -2.24 -1.95 -13.20
C ILE A 235 -1.80 -0.80 -14.09
N ALA A 236 -0.66 -0.92 -14.78
CA ALA A 236 -0.12 0.17 -15.60
C ALA A 236 0.79 -0.33 -16.71
N ASP A 237 0.60 0.21 -17.92
CA ASP A 237 1.45 -0.06 -19.07
C ASP A 237 2.84 0.59 -18.90
N THR A 238 2.88 1.75 -18.22
CA THR A 238 4.10 2.46 -17.80
C THR A 238 4.00 2.83 -16.33
N TYR A 239 5.07 2.58 -15.58
CA TYR A 239 5.13 2.90 -14.17
C TYR A 239 6.48 3.48 -13.80
N ASP A 240 6.46 4.71 -13.30
CA ASP A 240 7.62 5.38 -12.74
C ASP A 240 7.28 6.03 -11.41
N HIS A 241 8.25 6.03 -10.49
CA HIS A 241 8.16 6.69 -9.20
C HIS A 241 9.37 7.61 -9.01
N LYS A 242 9.26 8.54 -8.07
CA LYS A 242 10.35 9.43 -7.72
C LYS A 242 11.59 8.62 -7.33
N HIS A 243 12.68 8.77 -8.10
CA HIS A 243 13.95 8.14 -7.75
C HIS A 243 14.53 8.84 -6.52
N GLN A 244 14.76 8.09 -5.44
CA GLN A 244 15.60 8.58 -4.36
C GLN A 244 17.04 8.64 -4.89
N VAL A 245 17.59 9.83 -4.96
CA VAL A 245 19.02 10.01 -5.15
C VAL A 245 19.66 9.54 -3.85
N LEU A 246 20.33 8.39 -3.87
CA LEU A 246 21.20 7.98 -2.79
C LEU A 246 22.31 9.04 -2.72
N SER A 247 22.30 9.90 -1.72
CA SER A 247 23.47 10.69 -1.37
C SER A 247 24.57 9.69 -0.99
N LEU A 248 25.69 9.77 -1.68
CA LEU A 248 26.92 9.07 -1.32
C LEU A 248 27.61 9.89 -0.21
N ASP A 249 26.98 9.99 0.96
CA ASP A 249 27.60 10.54 2.17
C ASP A 249 27.79 9.42 3.19
#